data_5546cdd2c46d4a4a127919af12e9c9d2
#
_entry.id   5546cdd2c46d4a4a127919af12e9c9d2
#
_cell.length_a   1.000
_cell.length_b   1.000
_cell.length_c   1.000
_cell.angle_alpha   90.00
_cell.angle_beta   90.00
_cell.angle_gamma   90.00
#
_symmetry.space_group_name_H-M   'P 1'
#
loop_
_entity.id
_entity.type
_entity.pdbx_description
1 polymer ?
#
loop_
_entity_poly.entity_id
_entity_poly.type
_entity_poly.pdbx_seq_one_letter_code
_entity_poly.pdbx_strand_id
1 'polypeptide(L)'
;VFNYEKRIKLKFKLLAAFYDLFDLVFLLDKKRNPRYALADKIPDEALRILDVCSGTANSSIVVAEANVRNKIICIDLSPHMIAVAHSKARKRNIRNISIQPMNAMDMSFRDGEFDIVTISFGLHEMDYEMMLKVLRQMCRVLKDEGNLYIIDYDYEDGWCKKLLLSTHLKTFEPKHMAQFLKYDWADTLKDVGFQFISSEKYLFSKLIAAKKRSATS
;
A
#
# COMPACT_ATOMS: atom_id res chain seq x y z
N VAL A 1 -2.85 10.00 19.87
CA VAL A 1 -3.55 9.91 18.59
C VAL A 1 -3.58 11.28 17.90
N PHE A 2 -4.10 12.34 18.54
CA PHE A 2 -4.26 13.69 17.96
C PHE A 2 -2.94 14.33 17.47
N ASN A 3 -1.84 14.10 18.16
CA ASN A 3 -0.52 14.67 17.81
C ASN A 3 0.15 13.94 16.65
N TYR A 4 -0.14 12.64 16.47
CA TYR A 4 0.35 11.80 15.38
C TYR A 4 -0.29 12.20 14.04
N GLU A 5 -1.61 12.33 13.99
CA GLU A 5 -2.34 12.75 12.78
C GLU A 5 -1.90 14.12 12.26
N LYS A 6 -1.67 15.09 13.17
CA LYS A 6 -1.21 16.43 12.80
C LYS A 6 0.21 16.43 12.21
N ARG A 7 1.11 15.60 12.77
CA ARG A 7 2.49 15.44 12.26
C ARG A 7 2.51 14.76 10.90
N ILE A 8 1.70 13.72 10.68
CA ILE A 8 1.54 13.04 9.39
C ILE A 8 1.05 14.03 8.33
N LYS A 9 -0.02 14.76 8.59
CA LYS A 9 -0.59 15.74 7.65
C LYS A 9 0.45 16.79 7.22
N LEU A 10 1.30 17.26 8.13
CA LEU A 10 2.34 18.25 7.83
C LEU A 10 3.50 17.63 7.03
N LYS A 11 3.98 16.42 7.42
CA LYS A 11 5.05 15.68 6.73
C LYS A 11 4.68 15.45 5.27
N PHE A 12 3.49 14.92 5.01
CA PHE A 12 3.05 14.59 3.64
C PHE A 12 2.74 15.81 2.78
N LYS A 13 2.41 16.96 3.36
CA LYS A 13 2.29 18.22 2.61
C LYS A 13 3.63 18.65 2.00
N LEU A 14 4.73 18.45 2.71
CA LEU A 14 6.08 18.82 2.24
C LEU A 14 6.68 17.77 1.29
N LEU A 15 6.30 16.50 1.45
CA LEU A 15 6.89 15.37 0.73
C LEU A 15 6.15 14.97 -0.55
N ALA A 16 4.91 15.42 -0.77
CA ALA A 16 4.11 14.98 -1.92
C ALA A 16 4.78 15.24 -3.28
N ALA A 17 5.45 16.39 -3.43
CA ALA A 17 6.20 16.70 -4.65
C ALA A 17 7.46 15.81 -4.81
N PHE A 18 8.05 15.41 -3.68
CA PHE A 18 9.24 14.56 -3.65
C PHE A 18 8.88 13.10 -3.96
N TYR A 19 7.72 12.62 -3.48
CA TYR A 19 7.18 11.30 -3.80
C TYR A 19 6.90 11.15 -5.31
N ASP A 20 6.38 12.19 -5.96
CA ASP A 20 6.14 12.15 -7.40
C ASP A 20 7.44 12.10 -8.21
N LEU A 21 8.51 12.77 -7.76
CA LEU A 21 9.83 12.71 -8.39
C LEU A 21 10.49 11.34 -8.18
N PHE A 22 10.38 10.78 -6.97
CA PHE A 22 10.86 9.44 -6.65
C PHE A 22 10.09 8.39 -7.47
N ASP A 23 8.78 8.52 -7.56
CA ASP A 23 7.93 7.70 -8.42
C ASP A 23 8.34 7.78 -9.89
N LEU A 24 8.77 8.94 -10.38
CA LEU A 24 9.23 9.08 -11.77
C LEU A 24 10.43 8.19 -12.07
N VAL A 25 11.38 8.08 -11.14
CA VAL A 25 12.55 7.19 -11.29
C VAL A 25 12.13 5.72 -11.27
N PHE A 26 11.14 5.34 -10.45
CA PHE A 26 10.59 3.97 -10.39
C PHE A 26 9.69 3.66 -11.59
N LEU A 27 9.09 4.67 -12.25
CA LEU A 27 8.16 4.50 -13.38
C LEU A 27 8.85 4.26 -14.72
N LEU A 28 10.15 4.54 -14.86
CA LEU A 28 10.86 4.44 -16.13
C LEU A 28 10.94 3.00 -16.68
N ASP A 29 10.93 1.98 -15.82
CA ASP A 29 10.92 0.59 -16.24
C ASP A 29 9.68 -0.16 -15.71
N LYS A 30 8.68 -0.36 -16.56
CA LYS A 30 7.45 -1.08 -16.21
C LYS A 30 7.72 -2.48 -15.64
N LYS A 31 8.74 -3.19 -16.15
CA LYS A 31 9.08 -4.54 -15.71
C LYS A 31 9.64 -4.59 -14.28
N ARG A 32 10.22 -3.49 -13.82
CA ARG A 32 10.81 -3.36 -12.47
C ARG A 32 9.91 -2.65 -11.47
N ASN A 33 8.75 -2.18 -11.91
CA ASN A 33 7.81 -1.46 -11.07
C ASN A 33 6.77 -2.41 -10.48
N PRO A 34 6.73 -2.63 -9.15
CA PRO A 34 5.82 -3.58 -8.51
C PRO A 34 4.34 -3.25 -8.70
N ARG A 35 4.00 -2.00 -9.08
CA ARG A 35 2.60 -1.61 -9.33
C ARG A 35 2.01 -2.26 -10.58
N TYR A 36 2.83 -2.43 -11.63
CA TYR A 36 2.38 -3.17 -12.82
C TYR A 36 2.28 -4.66 -12.52
N ALA A 37 3.23 -5.23 -11.79
CA ALA A 37 3.14 -6.61 -11.33
C ALA A 37 1.92 -6.85 -10.42
N LEU A 38 1.55 -5.87 -9.58
CA LEU A 38 0.29 -5.91 -8.83
C LEU A 38 -0.91 -5.98 -9.78
N ALA A 39 -0.96 -5.11 -10.80
CA ALA A 39 -2.05 -5.11 -11.77
C ALA A 39 -2.16 -6.43 -12.53
N ASP A 40 -1.02 -7.03 -12.90
CA ASP A 40 -0.97 -8.33 -13.61
C ASP A 40 -1.43 -9.50 -12.72
N LYS A 41 -1.35 -9.37 -11.39
CA LYS A 41 -1.83 -10.40 -10.43
C LYS A 41 -3.33 -10.32 -10.15
N ILE A 42 -3.97 -9.20 -10.48
CA ILE A 42 -5.40 -9.01 -10.27
C ILE A 42 -6.16 -9.69 -11.42
N PRO A 43 -7.07 -10.64 -11.14
CA PRO A 43 -7.84 -11.31 -12.17
C PRO A 43 -8.62 -10.34 -13.08
N ASP A 44 -8.80 -10.70 -14.36
CA ASP A 44 -9.59 -9.90 -15.31
C ASP A 44 -11.10 -10.07 -15.10
N GLU A 45 -11.55 -9.70 -13.91
CA GLU A 45 -12.93 -9.75 -13.45
C GLU A 45 -13.39 -8.39 -12.97
N ALA A 46 -14.67 -8.22 -12.70
CA ALA A 46 -15.23 -7.01 -12.11
C ALA A 46 -15.15 -7.10 -10.58
N LEU A 47 -14.02 -6.67 -10.02
CA LEU A 47 -13.71 -6.82 -8.61
C LEU A 47 -13.92 -5.50 -7.84
N ARG A 48 -14.20 -5.66 -6.55
CA ARG A 48 -14.27 -4.57 -5.57
C ARG A 48 -12.95 -4.53 -4.80
N ILE A 49 -12.16 -3.50 -5.01
CA ILE A 49 -10.78 -3.37 -4.51
C ILE A 49 -10.70 -2.21 -3.53
N LEU A 50 -10.05 -2.42 -2.39
CA LEU A 50 -9.70 -1.36 -1.44
C LEU A 50 -8.20 -1.11 -1.48
N ASP A 51 -7.79 0.14 -1.70
CA ASP A 51 -6.39 0.58 -1.56
C ASP A 51 -6.25 1.41 -0.30
N VAL A 52 -5.51 0.88 0.67
CA VAL A 52 -5.34 1.42 2.02
C VAL A 52 -4.09 2.29 2.08
N CYS A 53 -4.17 3.46 2.71
CA CYS A 53 -3.08 4.44 2.72
C CYS A 53 -2.60 4.77 1.30
N SER A 54 -3.56 5.00 0.40
CA SER A 54 -3.34 5.10 -1.04
C SER A 54 -2.47 6.29 -1.48
N GLY A 55 -2.23 7.25 -0.59
CA GLY A 55 -1.46 8.45 -0.90
C GLY A 55 -1.99 9.19 -2.12
N THR A 56 -1.16 9.37 -3.13
CA THR A 56 -1.55 10.01 -4.41
C THR A 56 -2.20 9.04 -5.41
N ALA A 57 -2.60 7.84 -4.96
CA ALA A 57 -3.29 6.79 -5.71
C ALA A 57 -2.51 6.23 -6.92
N ASN A 58 -1.18 6.27 -6.90
CA ASN A 58 -0.39 5.81 -8.05
C ASN A 58 -0.58 4.32 -8.34
N SER A 59 -0.65 3.46 -7.32
CA SER A 59 -0.91 2.01 -7.46
C SER A 59 -2.33 1.76 -7.97
N SER A 60 -3.32 2.41 -7.36
CA SER A 60 -4.73 2.31 -7.76
C SER A 60 -4.97 2.76 -9.20
N ILE A 61 -4.29 3.81 -9.66
CA ILE A 61 -4.40 4.29 -11.04
C ILE A 61 -3.91 3.23 -12.03
N VAL A 62 -2.77 2.59 -11.76
CA VAL A 62 -2.26 1.50 -12.63
C VAL A 62 -3.24 0.33 -12.68
N VAL A 63 -3.80 -0.07 -11.53
CA VAL A 63 -4.82 -1.14 -11.45
C VAL A 63 -6.11 -0.75 -12.17
N ALA A 64 -6.54 0.50 -12.06
CA ALA A 64 -7.75 1.01 -12.71
C ALA A 64 -7.62 1.08 -14.24
N GLU A 65 -6.44 1.44 -14.74
CA GLU A 65 -6.12 1.46 -16.16
C GLU A 65 -6.06 0.04 -16.75
N ALA A 66 -5.57 -0.93 -15.97
CA ALA A 66 -5.45 -2.32 -16.40
C ALA A 66 -6.82 -3.00 -16.61
N ASN A 67 -7.80 -2.71 -15.72
CA ASN A 67 -9.16 -3.25 -15.87
C ASN A 67 -10.21 -2.24 -15.40
N VAL A 68 -10.89 -1.63 -16.36
CA VAL A 68 -11.93 -0.60 -16.11
C VAL A 68 -13.20 -1.13 -15.44
N ARG A 69 -13.39 -2.45 -15.38
CA ARG A 69 -14.52 -3.10 -14.71
C ARG A 69 -14.35 -3.12 -13.18
N ASN A 70 -13.12 -3.00 -12.68
CA ASN A 70 -12.85 -2.92 -11.26
C ASN A 70 -13.49 -1.69 -10.64
N LYS A 71 -13.97 -1.82 -9.41
CA LYS A 71 -14.41 -0.69 -8.57
C LYS A 71 -13.39 -0.52 -7.45
N ILE A 72 -12.58 0.52 -7.53
CA ILE A 72 -11.48 0.76 -6.60
C ILE A 72 -11.87 1.86 -5.63
N ILE A 73 -11.76 1.59 -4.34
CA ILE A 73 -11.90 2.58 -3.28
C ILE A 73 -10.52 2.83 -2.69
N CYS A 74 -10.09 4.09 -2.71
CA CYS A 74 -8.83 4.56 -2.16
C CYS A 74 -9.11 5.30 -0.86
N ILE A 75 -8.42 4.94 0.21
CA ILE A 75 -8.51 5.65 1.48
C ILE A 75 -7.14 6.17 1.91
N ASP A 76 -7.12 7.40 2.41
CA ASP A 76 -5.93 8.01 2.99
C ASP A 76 -6.33 8.98 4.12
N LEU A 77 -5.43 9.23 5.06
CA LEU A 77 -5.68 10.16 6.17
C LEU A 77 -5.32 11.62 5.79
N SER A 78 -4.49 11.82 4.78
CA SER A 78 -3.97 13.13 4.36
C SER A 78 -4.87 13.81 3.33
N PRO A 79 -5.54 14.93 3.67
CA PRO A 79 -6.34 15.68 2.70
C PRO A 79 -5.53 16.17 1.50
N HIS A 80 -4.23 16.42 1.68
CA HIS A 80 -3.34 16.84 0.61
C HIS A 80 -3.10 15.72 -0.39
N MET A 81 -2.81 14.49 0.09
CA MET A 81 -2.66 13.30 -0.76
C MET A 81 -3.93 13.02 -1.55
N ILE A 82 -5.09 13.09 -0.89
CA ILE A 82 -6.40 12.93 -1.51
C ILE A 82 -6.62 13.96 -2.64
N ALA A 83 -6.30 15.24 -2.41
CA ALA A 83 -6.44 16.27 -3.42
C ALA A 83 -5.55 16.00 -4.66
N VAL A 84 -4.31 15.54 -4.44
CA VAL A 84 -3.41 15.14 -5.53
C VAL A 84 -3.95 13.92 -6.26
N ALA A 85 -4.41 12.90 -5.54
CA ALA A 85 -5.00 11.68 -6.10
C ALA A 85 -6.21 12.00 -7.01
N HIS A 86 -7.14 12.85 -6.55
CA HIS A 86 -8.26 13.34 -7.36
C HIS A 86 -7.79 14.08 -8.64
N SER A 87 -6.75 14.93 -8.52
CA SER A 87 -6.18 15.62 -9.66
C SER A 87 -5.60 14.65 -10.70
N LYS A 88 -4.84 13.64 -10.23
CA LYS A 88 -4.25 12.60 -11.11
C LYS A 88 -5.32 11.77 -11.80
N ALA A 89 -6.32 11.28 -11.05
CA ALA A 89 -7.42 10.50 -11.60
C ALA A 89 -8.18 11.27 -12.69
N ARG A 90 -8.48 12.55 -12.45
CA ARG A 90 -9.13 13.41 -13.46
C ARG A 90 -8.27 13.62 -14.70
N LYS A 91 -6.97 13.94 -14.54
CA LYS A 91 -6.04 14.16 -15.67
C LYS A 91 -5.91 12.94 -16.57
N ARG A 92 -6.04 11.73 -15.99
CA ARG A 92 -5.96 10.45 -16.71
C ARG A 92 -7.32 9.89 -17.11
N ASN A 93 -8.41 10.65 -16.86
CA ASN A 93 -9.79 10.24 -17.16
C ASN A 93 -10.19 8.90 -16.50
N ILE A 94 -9.67 8.61 -15.32
CA ILE A 94 -10.00 7.41 -14.54
C ILE A 94 -11.37 7.61 -13.88
N ARG A 95 -12.32 6.71 -14.16
CA ARG A 95 -13.71 6.81 -13.68
C ARG A 95 -14.11 5.71 -12.69
N ASN A 96 -13.33 4.68 -12.57
CA ASN A 96 -13.57 3.51 -11.73
C ASN A 96 -12.84 3.56 -10.37
N ILE A 97 -12.37 4.75 -9.97
CA ILE A 97 -11.77 5.03 -8.68
C ILE A 97 -12.66 5.98 -7.86
N SER A 98 -12.88 5.67 -6.58
CA SER A 98 -13.43 6.55 -5.56
C SER A 98 -12.36 6.83 -4.51
N ILE A 99 -12.13 8.10 -4.16
CA ILE A 99 -11.07 8.50 -3.22
C ILE A 99 -11.70 9.24 -2.05
N GLN A 100 -11.41 8.83 -0.81
CA GLN A 100 -12.05 9.41 0.37
C GLN A 100 -11.11 9.44 1.59
N PRO A 101 -11.30 10.42 2.51
CA PRO A 101 -10.58 10.45 3.77
C PRO A 101 -11.08 9.36 4.70
N MET A 102 -10.15 8.52 5.24
CA MET A 102 -10.47 7.51 6.23
C MET A 102 -9.23 7.09 7.01
N ASN A 103 -9.42 6.76 8.29
CA ASN A 103 -8.38 6.18 9.13
C ASN A 103 -8.30 4.67 8.90
N ALA A 104 -7.14 4.17 8.45
CA ALA A 104 -6.92 2.76 8.20
C ALA A 104 -7.00 1.88 9.47
N MET A 105 -6.83 2.46 10.66
CA MET A 105 -6.98 1.74 11.92
C MET A 105 -8.44 1.56 12.37
N ASP A 106 -9.38 2.26 11.73
CA ASP A 106 -10.81 2.22 12.06
C ASP A 106 -11.63 2.47 10.79
N MET A 107 -11.76 1.44 9.97
CA MET A 107 -12.42 1.53 8.68
C MET A 107 -13.93 1.34 8.82
N SER A 108 -14.73 2.26 8.27
CA SER A 108 -16.21 2.22 8.31
C SER A 108 -16.82 1.30 7.23
N PHE A 109 -16.07 0.36 6.70
CA PHE A 109 -16.56 -0.67 5.78
C PHE A 109 -17.11 -1.88 6.54
N ARG A 110 -17.99 -2.63 5.89
CA ARG A 110 -18.51 -3.89 6.42
C ARG A 110 -17.46 -4.99 6.39
N ASP A 111 -17.63 -6.01 7.20
CA ASP A 111 -16.83 -7.22 7.14
C ASP A 111 -17.05 -7.90 5.78
N GLY A 112 -15.96 -8.39 5.17
CA GLY A 112 -16.04 -9.11 3.90
C GLY A 112 -16.58 -8.28 2.72
N GLU A 113 -16.32 -6.97 2.68
CA GLU A 113 -16.86 -6.12 1.63
C GLU A 113 -16.04 -6.16 0.33
N PHE A 114 -14.74 -6.47 0.40
CA PHE A 114 -13.80 -6.38 -0.72
C PHE A 114 -13.30 -7.74 -1.17
N ASP A 115 -13.12 -7.89 -2.49
CA ASP A 115 -12.50 -9.07 -3.09
C ASP A 115 -10.97 -9.02 -2.94
N ILE A 116 -10.41 -7.82 -3.03
CA ILE A 116 -8.99 -7.55 -2.90
C ILE A 116 -8.78 -6.33 -2.00
N VAL A 117 -7.77 -6.40 -1.14
CA VAL A 117 -7.26 -5.26 -0.38
C VAL A 117 -5.78 -5.07 -0.70
N THR A 118 -5.38 -3.83 -0.96
CA THR A 118 -3.99 -3.47 -1.25
C THR A 118 -3.48 -2.40 -0.30
N ILE A 119 -2.17 -2.36 -0.09
CA ILE A 119 -1.47 -1.25 0.54
C ILE A 119 -0.10 -1.08 -0.12
N SER A 120 0.27 0.15 -0.44
CA SER A 120 1.52 0.44 -1.14
C SER A 120 2.31 1.53 -0.42
N PHE A 121 3.51 1.19 0.06
CA PHE A 121 4.43 2.12 0.74
C PHE A 121 3.79 2.84 1.93
N GLY A 122 2.98 2.14 2.71
CA GLY A 122 2.27 2.70 3.86
C GLY A 122 2.63 2.05 5.20
N LEU A 123 2.99 0.77 5.22
CA LEU A 123 3.21 0.05 6.48
C LEU A 123 4.53 0.43 7.16
N HIS A 124 5.58 0.74 6.39
CA HIS A 124 6.87 1.19 6.95
C HIS A 124 6.81 2.51 7.73
N GLU A 125 5.76 3.31 7.52
CA GLU A 125 5.53 4.57 8.26
C GLU A 125 4.95 4.35 9.67
N MET A 126 4.55 3.12 9.99
CA MET A 126 3.84 2.75 11.21
C MET A 126 4.77 2.05 12.20
N ASP A 127 4.54 2.25 13.49
CA ASP A 127 5.07 1.30 14.48
C ASP A 127 4.37 -0.05 14.36
N TYR A 128 4.95 -1.08 15.00
CA TYR A 128 4.47 -2.46 14.88
C TYR A 128 3.01 -2.63 15.29
N GLU A 129 2.61 -2.02 16.40
CA GLU A 129 1.25 -2.13 16.93
C GLU A 129 0.21 -1.46 16.01
N MET A 130 0.57 -0.30 15.43
CA MET A 130 -0.28 0.37 14.45
C MET A 130 -0.40 -0.48 13.18
N MET A 131 0.71 -1.02 12.69
CA MET A 131 0.74 -1.90 11.52
C MET A 131 -0.17 -3.10 11.72
N LEU A 132 -0.08 -3.78 12.87
CA LEU A 132 -0.96 -4.91 13.19
C LEU A 132 -2.44 -4.52 13.24
N LYS A 133 -2.78 -3.33 13.78
CA LYS A 133 -4.16 -2.82 13.78
C LYS A 133 -4.67 -2.61 12.37
N VAL A 134 -3.88 -1.99 11.50
CA VAL A 134 -4.24 -1.78 10.10
C VAL A 134 -4.41 -3.11 9.37
N LEU A 135 -3.50 -4.06 9.53
CA LEU A 135 -3.60 -5.39 8.93
C LEU A 135 -4.84 -6.15 9.40
N ARG A 136 -5.21 -6.05 10.69
CA ARG A 136 -6.47 -6.65 11.20
C ARG A 136 -7.71 -6.01 10.57
N GLN A 137 -7.72 -4.68 10.38
CA GLN A 137 -8.81 -4.02 9.68
C GLN A 137 -8.89 -4.45 8.20
N MET A 138 -7.74 -4.57 7.53
CA MET A 138 -7.68 -5.08 6.16
C MET A 138 -8.22 -6.52 6.07
N CYS A 139 -7.85 -7.38 7.04
CA CYS A 139 -8.39 -8.74 7.14
C CYS A 139 -9.90 -8.75 7.36
N ARG A 140 -10.42 -7.89 8.24
CA ARG A 140 -11.86 -7.79 8.52
C ARG A 140 -12.67 -7.45 7.28
N VAL A 141 -12.26 -6.42 6.54
CA VAL A 141 -13.01 -5.92 5.38
C VAL A 141 -12.84 -6.77 4.13
N LEU A 142 -11.84 -7.65 4.09
CA LEU A 142 -11.60 -8.58 3.00
C LEU A 142 -12.57 -9.77 3.11
N LYS A 143 -13.14 -10.20 1.98
CA LYS A 143 -13.93 -11.44 1.89
C LYS A 143 -13.10 -12.65 2.31
N ASP A 144 -13.74 -13.70 2.76
CA ASP A 144 -13.09 -14.99 2.98
C ASP A 144 -12.47 -15.47 1.66
N GLU A 145 -11.26 -16.01 1.72
CA GLU A 145 -10.47 -16.39 0.54
C GLU A 145 -10.07 -15.20 -0.37
N GLY A 146 -10.37 -13.96 0.03
CA GLY A 146 -9.94 -12.76 -0.68
C GLY A 146 -8.43 -12.54 -0.62
N ASN A 147 -7.89 -11.77 -1.56
CA ASN A 147 -6.45 -11.56 -1.70
C ASN A 147 -6.00 -10.24 -1.09
N LEU A 148 -4.90 -10.29 -0.35
CA LEU A 148 -4.14 -9.14 0.14
C LEU A 148 -2.88 -8.98 -0.69
N TYR A 149 -2.60 -7.76 -1.14
CA TYR A 149 -1.32 -7.40 -1.76
C TYR A 149 -0.67 -6.25 -1.02
N ILE A 150 0.60 -6.41 -0.67
CA ILE A 150 1.41 -5.39 0.00
C ILE A 150 2.60 -5.06 -0.90
N ILE A 151 2.76 -3.79 -1.26
CA ILE A 151 4.00 -3.28 -1.85
C ILE A 151 4.67 -2.42 -0.79
N ASP A 152 5.90 -2.79 -0.41
CA ASP A 152 6.67 -1.96 0.52
C ASP A 152 8.16 -2.20 0.34
N TYR A 153 8.99 -1.43 1.06
CA TYR A 153 10.43 -1.52 0.95
C TYR A 153 10.97 -2.91 1.29
N ASP A 154 12.05 -3.29 0.60
CA ASP A 154 12.80 -4.50 0.88
C ASP A 154 14.29 -4.21 1.06
N TYR A 155 14.95 -5.09 1.81
CA TYR A 155 16.39 -5.01 2.01
C TYR A 155 17.09 -5.68 0.82
N GLU A 156 17.79 -4.90 0.00
CA GLU A 156 18.64 -5.48 -1.04
C GLU A 156 20.07 -5.72 -0.54
N ASP A 157 20.59 -6.91 -0.81
CA ASP A 157 22.00 -7.24 -0.64
C ASP A 157 22.85 -6.47 -1.67
N GLY A 158 23.75 -5.62 -1.17
CA GLY A 158 24.66 -4.83 -1.99
C GLY A 158 25.10 -3.56 -1.24
N TRP A 159 26.41 -3.39 -1.07
CA TRP A 159 26.94 -2.31 -0.24
C TRP A 159 26.61 -0.90 -0.76
N CYS A 160 26.60 -0.68 -2.09
CA CYS A 160 26.28 0.61 -2.70
C CYS A 160 24.79 0.98 -2.51
N LYS A 161 23.90 -0.01 -2.71
CA LYS A 161 22.47 0.17 -2.49
C LYS A 161 22.16 0.34 -0.99
N LYS A 162 22.87 -0.41 -0.14
CA LYS A 162 22.80 -0.30 1.31
C LYS A 162 23.23 1.08 1.81
N LEU A 163 24.27 1.69 1.19
CA LEU A 163 24.73 3.03 1.50
C LEU A 163 23.73 4.10 1.03
N LEU A 164 23.21 3.98 -0.21
CA LEU A 164 22.22 4.90 -0.77
C LEU A 164 20.90 4.85 0.04
N LEU A 165 20.44 3.63 0.34
CA LEU A 165 19.26 3.40 1.17
C LEU A 165 19.49 3.94 2.60
N SER A 166 20.67 3.70 3.21
CA SER A 166 20.98 4.16 4.57
C SER A 166 21.03 5.68 4.70
N THR A 167 21.51 6.39 3.67
CA THR A 167 21.49 7.87 3.63
C THR A 167 20.08 8.41 3.45
N HIS A 168 19.29 7.78 2.57
CA HIS A 168 17.88 8.13 2.39
C HIS A 168 17.06 7.86 3.66
N LEU A 169 17.20 6.67 4.25
CA LEU A 169 16.55 6.26 5.49
C LEU A 169 16.87 7.18 6.68
N LYS A 170 18.14 7.60 6.83
CA LYS A 170 18.53 8.51 7.94
C LYS A 170 17.94 9.90 7.82
N THR A 171 17.63 10.35 6.61
CA THR A 171 17.22 11.73 6.33
C THR A 171 15.71 11.89 6.22
N PHE A 172 14.99 10.90 5.69
CA PHE A 172 13.59 11.02 5.31
C PHE A 172 12.66 9.96 5.89
N GLU A 173 13.21 8.82 6.37
CA GLU A 173 12.39 7.68 6.77
C GLU A 173 12.17 7.59 8.30
N PRO A 174 11.04 6.97 8.73
CA PRO A 174 10.68 6.89 10.14
C PRO A 174 11.63 6.02 10.94
N LYS A 175 11.64 6.26 12.26
CA LYS A 175 12.46 5.50 13.22
C LYS A 175 12.23 3.99 13.18
N HIS A 176 11.06 3.56 12.71
CA HIS A 176 10.64 2.15 12.69
C HIS A 176 11.12 1.38 11.44
N MET A 177 11.64 2.08 10.43
CA MET A 177 12.02 1.47 9.14
C MET A 177 13.05 0.34 9.29
N ALA A 178 14.08 0.54 10.11
CA ALA A 178 15.10 -0.48 10.33
C ALA A 178 14.54 -1.77 10.97
N GLN A 179 13.49 -1.66 11.77
CA GLN A 179 12.77 -2.78 12.36
C GLN A 179 11.82 -3.41 11.34
N PHE A 180 11.08 -2.57 10.59
CA PHE A 180 10.17 -2.99 9.53
C PHE A 180 10.84 -3.93 8.51
N LEU A 181 12.06 -3.61 8.07
CA LEU A 181 12.83 -4.41 7.13
C LEU A 181 13.21 -5.81 7.63
N LYS A 182 13.10 -6.05 8.95
CA LYS A 182 13.47 -7.33 9.59
C LYS A 182 12.25 -8.21 9.92
N TYR A 183 11.02 -7.74 9.68
CA TYR A 183 9.84 -8.54 10.01
C TYR A 183 9.76 -9.80 9.16
N ASP A 184 9.49 -10.92 9.82
CA ASP A 184 9.01 -12.11 9.15
C ASP A 184 7.55 -11.89 8.73
N TRP A 185 7.37 -11.76 7.43
CA TRP A 185 6.05 -11.48 6.89
C TRP A 185 5.12 -12.68 6.94
N ALA A 186 5.64 -13.91 6.89
CA ALA A 186 4.82 -15.11 7.01
C ALA A 186 4.20 -15.20 8.41
N ASP A 187 5.01 -15.00 9.45
CA ASP A 187 4.54 -14.99 10.83
C ASP A 187 3.66 -13.78 11.12
N THR A 188 4.08 -12.58 10.72
CA THR A 188 3.30 -11.34 10.94
C THR A 188 1.90 -11.43 10.33
N LEU A 189 1.78 -11.93 9.10
CA LEU A 189 0.50 -12.08 8.42
C LEU A 189 -0.36 -13.19 9.03
N LYS A 190 0.27 -14.28 9.48
CA LYS A 190 -0.40 -15.38 10.19
C LYS A 190 -1.11 -14.89 11.44
N ASP A 191 -0.47 -14.01 12.22
CA ASP A 191 -0.99 -13.48 13.49
C ASP A 191 -2.21 -12.57 13.33
N VAL A 192 -2.43 -12.05 12.12
CA VAL A 192 -3.56 -11.17 11.80
C VAL A 192 -4.60 -11.81 10.86
N GLY A 193 -4.55 -13.13 10.66
CA GLY A 193 -5.59 -13.89 9.97
C GLY A 193 -5.33 -14.13 8.47
N PHE A 194 -4.10 -13.91 7.98
CA PHE A 194 -3.74 -14.22 6.61
C PHE A 194 -2.87 -15.48 6.48
N GLN A 195 -2.90 -16.06 5.30
CA GLN A 195 -1.96 -17.05 4.82
C GLN A 195 -1.01 -16.38 3.84
N PHE A 196 0.29 -16.37 4.14
CA PHE A 196 1.32 -15.91 3.21
C PHE A 196 1.37 -16.84 1.98
N ILE A 197 1.43 -16.26 0.77
CA ILE A 197 1.49 -16.99 -0.50
C ILE A 197 2.87 -16.82 -1.14
N SER A 198 3.29 -15.58 -1.38
CA SER A 198 4.56 -15.29 -2.06
C SER A 198 5.10 -13.90 -1.71
N SER A 199 6.39 -13.71 -1.95
CA SER A 199 7.05 -12.42 -1.95
C SER A 199 7.97 -12.32 -3.16
N GLU A 200 7.79 -11.29 -3.97
CA GLU A 200 8.59 -11.01 -5.15
C GLU A 200 9.37 -9.73 -4.96
N LYS A 201 10.67 -9.76 -5.26
CA LYS A 201 11.58 -8.62 -5.09
C LYS A 201 11.62 -7.73 -6.34
N TYR A 202 11.61 -6.44 -6.11
CA TYR A 202 11.81 -5.38 -7.08
C TYR A 202 12.95 -4.47 -6.60
N LEU A 203 13.36 -3.48 -7.38
CA LEU A 203 14.61 -2.71 -7.18
C LEU A 203 14.89 -2.29 -5.70
N PHE A 204 13.91 -1.74 -4.99
CA PHE A 204 14.01 -1.34 -3.56
C PHE A 204 12.77 -1.74 -2.77
N SER A 205 11.97 -2.62 -3.32
CA SER A 205 10.69 -2.99 -2.76
C SER A 205 10.40 -4.46 -2.99
N LYS A 206 9.35 -4.93 -2.35
CA LYS A 206 8.77 -6.26 -2.59
C LYS A 206 7.27 -6.15 -2.77
N LEU A 207 6.72 -7.08 -3.51
CA LEU A 207 5.29 -7.35 -3.60
C LEU A 207 5.00 -8.63 -2.86
N ILE A 208 4.27 -8.53 -1.77
CA ILE A 208 3.80 -9.68 -0.97
C ILE A 208 2.37 -9.97 -1.39
N ALA A 209 2.08 -11.25 -1.65
CA ALA A 209 0.74 -11.77 -1.82
C ALA A 209 0.37 -12.66 -0.63
N ALA A 210 -0.83 -12.46 -0.12
CA ALA A 210 -1.40 -13.28 0.95
C ALA A 210 -2.91 -13.47 0.71
N LYS A 211 -3.49 -14.44 1.40
CA LYS A 211 -4.90 -14.77 1.31
C LYS A 211 -5.55 -14.74 2.68
N LYS A 212 -6.76 -14.22 2.81
CA LYS A 212 -7.49 -14.31 4.07
C LYS A 212 -7.82 -15.77 4.35
N ARG A 213 -7.56 -16.21 5.58
CA ARG A 213 -7.97 -17.54 6.04
C ARG A 213 -9.48 -17.58 6.19
N SER A 214 -10.12 -18.67 5.75
CA SER A 214 -11.52 -18.89 6.07
C SER A 214 -11.69 -19.15 7.57
N ALA A 215 -12.82 -18.69 8.12
CA ALA A 215 -13.15 -18.87 9.53
C ALA A 215 -13.34 -20.34 9.97
N THR A 216 -13.25 -21.29 9.02
CA THR A 216 -13.50 -22.74 9.22
C THR A 216 -12.24 -23.61 9.22
N SER A 217 -11.05 -23.02 9.23
CA SER A 217 -9.78 -23.78 9.25
C SER A 217 -9.04 -23.67 10.58
#